data_a4a43c530fc60ec137d9d76287e29ee7
#
_entry.id   a4a43c530fc60ec137d9d76287e29ee7
#
_cell.length_a   1.000
_cell.length_b   1.000
_cell.length_c   1.000
_cell.angle_alpha   90.00
_cell.angle_beta   90.00
_cell.angle_gamma   90.00
#
_symmetry.space_group_name_H-M   'P 1'
#
loop_
_entity.id
_entity.type
_entity.pdbx_description
1 polymer ?
#
loop_
_entity_poly.entity_id
_entity_poly.type
_entity_poly.pdbx_seq_one_letter_code
_entity_poly.pdbx_strand_id
1 'polypeptide(L)'
;LEKPKDLAGILSTITERTVFFIDEIHRLKPAIEEMLYIAMEDFELDWIIGQGAAARTVRIPIPPFTLVGATTKAGSVSSPLRSRFGIIPRFEFYTQKELSEIINRSANILNIQVEEDAALLMAQCSRGTPRVANRVLRRMRDFAQVAGKNIITVDIVDEGLKKLEIDEMGLEKYDRE
;
A
#
# COMPACT_ATOMS: atom_id res chain seq x y z
N LEU A 1 -0.73 -15.01 -0.60
CA LEU A 1 0.11 -16.19 -0.35
C LEU A 1 -0.45 -16.96 0.84
N GLU A 2 -1.16 -18.07 0.57
CA GLU A 2 -1.76 -18.86 1.64
C GLU A 2 -0.99 -20.13 1.96
N LYS A 3 -0.32 -20.70 0.97
CA LYS A 3 0.41 -21.96 1.07
C LYS A 3 1.85 -21.82 0.56
N PRO A 4 2.80 -22.58 1.10
CA PRO A 4 4.19 -22.58 0.59
C PRO A 4 4.29 -22.87 -0.92
N LYS A 5 3.40 -23.72 -1.45
CA LYS A 5 3.33 -24.02 -2.90
C LYS A 5 3.06 -22.79 -3.76
N ASP A 6 2.26 -21.83 -3.27
CA ASP A 6 1.94 -20.60 -4.01
C ASP A 6 3.20 -19.73 -4.14
N LEU A 7 3.96 -19.60 -3.05
CA LEU A 7 5.22 -18.88 -3.05
C LEU A 7 6.26 -19.56 -3.94
N ALA A 8 6.42 -20.88 -3.83
CA ALA A 8 7.36 -21.61 -4.65
C ALA A 8 7.03 -21.51 -6.15
N GLY A 9 5.74 -21.56 -6.52
CA GLY A 9 5.30 -21.34 -7.89
C GLY A 9 5.71 -19.96 -8.43
N ILE A 10 5.57 -18.90 -7.60
CA ILE A 10 6.00 -17.56 -7.99
C ILE A 10 7.52 -17.48 -8.11
N LEU A 11 8.24 -17.96 -7.08
CA LEU A 11 9.69 -17.90 -7.05
C LEU A 11 10.37 -18.73 -8.16
N SER A 12 9.73 -19.82 -8.62
CA SER A 12 10.23 -20.61 -9.75
C SER A 12 10.15 -19.89 -11.12
N THR A 13 9.37 -18.81 -11.21
CA THR A 13 9.25 -18.00 -12.42
C THR A 13 10.11 -16.72 -12.40
N ILE A 14 10.83 -16.48 -11.32
CA ILE A 14 11.72 -15.33 -11.17
C ILE A 14 12.86 -15.39 -12.20
N THR A 15 13.18 -14.25 -12.77
CA THR A 15 14.34 -14.03 -13.61
C THR A 15 15.35 -13.11 -12.91
N GLU A 16 16.54 -12.99 -13.46
CA GLU A 16 17.53 -12.04 -12.94
C GLU A 16 16.98 -10.61 -12.85
N ARG A 17 17.35 -9.90 -11.79
CA ARG A 17 16.93 -8.52 -11.49
C ARG A 17 15.43 -8.34 -11.22
N THR A 18 14.70 -9.41 -10.95
CA THR A 18 13.28 -9.31 -10.53
C THR A 18 13.19 -8.61 -9.18
N VAL A 19 12.21 -7.71 -9.05
CA VAL A 19 11.78 -7.16 -7.75
C VAL A 19 10.50 -7.89 -7.36
N PHE A 20 10.55 -8.66 -6.27
CA PHE A 20 9.41 -9.36 -5.72
C PHE A 20 8.82 -8.56 -4.58
N PHE A 21 7.59 -8.06 -4.76
CA PHE A 21 6.89 -7.24 -3.78
C PHE A 21 5.85 -8.06 -3.02
N ILE A 22 5.89 -7.98 -1.69
CA ILE A 22 4.87 -8.57 -0.80
C ILE A 22 4.22 -7.46 0.02
N ASP A 23 2.94 -7.21 -0.23
CA ASP A 23 2.13 -6.31 0.59
C ASP A 23 1.65 -7.02 1.86
N GLU A 24 1.55 -6.27 2.96
CA GLU A 24 1.15 -6.76 4.29
C GLU A 24 1.95 -8.01 4.73
N ILE A 25 3.26 -7.96 4.57
CA ILE A 25 4.18 -9.09 4.80
C ILE A 25 4.04 -9.71 6.21
N HIS A 26 3.52 -8.94 7.19
CA HIS A 26 3.24 -9.46 8.55
C HIS A 26 2.13 -10.53 8.59
N ARG A 27 1.39 -10.73 7.48
CA ARG A 27 0.35 -11.76 7.37
C ARG A 27 0.86 -13.09 6.86
N LEU A 28 2.13 -13.20 6.55
CA LEU A 28 2.70 -14.47 6.11
C LEU A 28 2.63 -15.51 7.22
N LYS A 29 2.33 -16.73 6.84
CA LYS A 29 2.36 -17.89 7.75
C LYS A 29 3.82 -18.31 7.98
N PRO A 30 4.17 -18.86 9.16
CA PRO A 30 5.54 -19.27 9.49
C PRO A 30 6.21 -20.13 8.41
N ALA A 31 5.49 -21.11 7.85
CA ALA A 31 6.03 -21.98 6.80
C ALA A 31 6.38 -21.23 5.48
N ILE A 32 5.72 -20.11 5.23
CA ILE A 32 6.03 -19.25 4.06
C ILE A 32 7.23 -18.37 4.38
N GLU A 33 7.32 -17.84 5.61
CA GLU A 33 8.48 -17.09 6.06
C GLU A 33 9.75 -17.93 6.02
N GLU A 34 9.71 -19.20 6.48
CA GLU A 34 10.84 -20.14 6.43
C GLU A 34 11.32 -20.36 4.99
N MET A 35 10.42 -20.55 4.05
CA MET A 35 10.79 -20.66 2.64
C MET A 35 11.41 -19.37 2.09
N LEU A 36 10.91 -18.19 2.51
CA LEU A 36 11.51 -16.92 2.14
C LEU A 36 12.91 -16.75 2.71
N TYR A 37 13.20 -17.26 3.92
CA TYR A 37 14.54 -17.18 4.50
C TYR A 37 15.56 -17.86 3.60
N ILE A 38 15.27 -19.10 3.17
CA ILE A 38 16.16 -19.88 2.28
C ILE A 38 16.29 -19.14 0.93
N ALA A 39 15.18 -18.68 0.38
CA ALA A 39 15.19 -17.96 -0.89
C ALA A 39 16.01 -16.65 -0.86
N MET A 40 16.02 -15.94 0.29
CA MET A 40 16.75 -14.68 0.45
C MET A 40 18.25 -14.90 0.74
N GLU A 41 18.60 -15.95 1.44
CA GLU A 41 20.00 -16.22 1.85
C GLU A 41 20.74 -17.06 0.85
N ASP A 42 20.14 -18.16 0.42
CA ASP A 42 20.81 -19.19 -0.38
C ASP A 42 20.44 -19.11 -1.87
N PHE A 43 19.42 -18.32 -2.25
CA PHE A 43 18.85 -18.31 -3.60
C PHE A 43 18.44 -19.71 -4.06
N GLU A 44 17.85 -20.47 -3.15
CA GLU A 44 17.34 -21.82 -3.38
C GLU A 44 15.91 -21.95 -2.85
N LEU A 45 15.17 -22.92 -3.41
CA LEU A 45 13.86 -23.33 -2.95
C LEU A 45 13.91 -24.79 -2.53
N ASP A 46 13.47 -25.10 -1.33
CA ASP A 46 13.24 -26.48 -0.89
C ASP A 46 11.87 -26.94 -1.39
N TRP A 47 11.87 -27.90 -2.33
CA TRP A 47 10.68 -28.49 -2.90
C TRP A 47 10.51 -29.95 -2.46
N ILE A 48 9.40 -30.27 -1.82
CA ILE A 48 9.10 -31.63 -1.39
C ILE A 48 8.35 -32.37 -2.50
N ILE A 49 8.97 -33.43 -3.04
CA ILE A 49 8.38 -34.29 -4.05
C ILE A 49 7.99 -35.62 -3.38
N GLY A 50 6.77 -36.11 -3.65
CA GLY A 50 6.22 -37.33 -3.08
C GLY A 50 5.40 -37.11 -1.82
N GLN A 51 4.94 -38.22 -1.22
CA GLN A 51 4.15 -38.22 0.01
C GLN A 51 4.61 -39.33 0.96
N GLY A 52 4.42 -39.11 2.25
CA GLY A 52 4.79 -40.08 3.29
C GLY A 52 6.27 -40.42 3.34
N ALA A 53 6.62 -41.67 3.57
CA ALA A 53 8.03 -42.09 3.69
C ALA A 53 8.85 -42.02 2.40
N ALA A 54 8.20 -41.82 1.26
CA ALA A 54 8.87 -41.59 -0.05
C ALA A 54 9.07 -40.11 -0.39
N ALA A 55 8.71 -39.19 0.49
CA ALA A 55 8.92 -37.78 0.28
C ALA A 55 10.43 -37.45 0.22
N ARG A 56 10.84 -36.70 -0.80
CA ARG A 56 12.20 -36.23 -0.96
C ARG A 56 12.21 -34.71 -1.13
N THR A 57 13.12 -34.04 -0.46
CA THR A 57 13.38 -32.62 -0.66
C THR A 57 14.36 -32.44 -1.81
N VAL A 58 13.97 -31.64 -2.79
CA VAL A 58 14.83 -31.25 -3.92
C VAL A 58 15.07 -29.74 -3.81
N ARG A 59 16.32 -29.34 -3.84
CA ARG A 59 16.71 -27.93 -3.87
C ARG A 59 16.74 -27.44 -5.32
N ILE A 60 15.99 -26.37 -5.56
CA ILE A 60 15.88 -25.75 -6.88
C ILE A 60 16.56 -24.39 -6.78
N PRO A 61 17.65 -24.14 -7.52
CA PRO A 61 18.29 -22.83 -7.54
C PRO A 61 17.35 -21.81 -8.21
N ILE A 62 17.31 -20.60 -7.68
CA ILE A 62 16.60 -19.45 -8.23
C ILE A 62 17.57 -18.30 -8.50
N PRO A 63 17.34 -17.48 -9.52
CA PRO A 63 18.17 -16.31 -9.77
C PRO A 63 18.11 -15.33 -8.60
N PRO A 64 19.19 -14.57 -8.33
CA PRO A 64 19.16 -13.48 -7.36
C PRO A 64 18.04 -12.48 -7.67
N PHE A 65 17.28 -12.09 -6.64
CA PHE A 65 16.16 -11.15 -6.74
C PHE A 65 16.19 -10.15 -5.59
N THR A 66 15.44 -9.08 -5.71
CA THR A 66 15.23 -8.12 -4.63
C THR A 66 13.85 -8.34 -4.00
N LEU A 67 13.82 -8.64 -2.70
CA LEU A 67 12.55 -8.69 -1.95
C LEU A 67 12.22 -7.31 -1.39
N VAL A 68 11.00 -6.86 -1.65
CA VAL A 68 10.42 -5.65 -1.04
C VAL A 68 9.19 -6.06 -0.25
N GLY A 69 9.20 -5.84 1.05
CA GLY A 69 8.05 -6.08 1.92
C GLY A 69 7.42 -4.78 2.40
N ALA A 70 6.09 -4.65 2.32
CA ALA A 70 5.36 -3.56 2.94
C ALA A 70 4.51 -4.06 4.12
N THR A 71 4.38 -3.24 5.14
CA THR A 71 3.56 -3.58 6.31
C THR A 71 3.05 -2.33 7.04
N THR A 72 1.84 -2.41 7.53
CA THR A 72 1.28 -1.42 8.48
C THR A 72 1.60 -1.77 9.94
N LYS A 73 2.17 -2.97 10.20
CA LYS A 73 2.44 -3.51 11.54
C LYS A 73 3.87 -4.05 11.63
N ALA A 74 4.86 -3.16 11.60
CA ALA A 74 6.27 -3.54 11.64
C ALA A 74 6.65 -4.43 12.86
N GLY A 75 6.00 -4.21 14.01
CA GLY A 75 6.19 -5.04 15.21
C GLY A 75 5.64 -6.46 15.09
N SER A 76 4.77 -6.74 14.11
CA SER A 76 4.19 -8.07 13.86
C SER A 76 4.97 -8.88 12.83
N VAL A 77 5.99 -8.30 12.20
CA VAL A 77 6.94 -9.03 11.35
C VAL A 77 7.90 -9.78 12.25
N SER A 78 8.08 -11.08 12.00
CA SER A 78 8.97 -11.91 12.81
C SER A 78 10.39 -11.35 12.86
N SER A 79 11.06 -11.49 14.00
CA SER A 79 12.45 -11.02 14.17
C SER A 79 13.42 -11.65 13.14
N PRO A 80 13.34 -12.95 12.84
CA PRO A 80 14.17 -13.56 11.82
C PRO A 80 13.94 -12.99 10.41
N LEU A 81 12.69 -12.71 10.03
CA LEU A 81 12.40 -12.11 8.72
C LEU A 81 12.89 -10.67 8.67
N ARG A 82 12.64 -9.89 9.72
CA ARG A 82 13.04 -8.49 9.78
C ARG A 82 14.57 -8.30 9.72
N SER A 83 15.34 -9.18 10.38
CA SER A 83 16.80 -9.09 10.38
C SER A 83 17.44 -9.37 9.01
N ARG A 84 16.70 -9.99 8.09
CA ARG A 84 17.17 -10.27 6.72
C ARG A 84 16.97 -9.10 5.76
N PHE A 85 16.16 -8.12 6.13
CA PHE A 85 16.06 -6.89 5.35
C PHE A 85 17.22 -5.96 5.67
N GLY A 86 18.03 -5.63 4.66
CA GLY A 86 19.16 -4.71 4.81
C GLY A 86 18.74 -3.24 4.94
N ILE A 87 17.54 -2.89 4.48
CA ILE A 87 16.99 -1.53 4.51
C ILE A 87 15.56 -1.60 5.05
N ILE A 88 15.27 -0.85 6.11
CA ILE A 88 13.95 -0.80 6.73
C ILE A 88 13.50 0.66 6.84
N PRO A 89 13.00 1.25 5.73
CA PRO A 89 12.51 2.62 5.76
C PRO A 89 11.18 2.69 6.50
N ARG A 90 10.97 3.80 7.21
CA ARG A 90 9.69 4.14 7.82
C ARG A 90 9.09 5.31 7.07
N PHE A 91 7.85 5.17 6.64
CA PHE A 91 7.10 6.26 6.04
C PHE A 91 6.37 7.05 7.13
N GLU A 92 6.48 8.36 7.04
CA GLU A 92 5.74 9.29 7.87
C GLU A 92 4.50 9.83 7.15
N PHE A 93 3.61 10.48 7.88
CA PHE A 93 2.48 11.16 7.28
C PHE A 93 2.95 12.33 6.42
N TYR A 94 2.25 12.54 5.31
CA TYR A 94 2.48 13.68 4.45
C TYR A 94 2.04 14.98 5.11
N THR A 95 2.78 16.05 4.85
CA THR A 95 2.38 17.41 5.23
C THR A 95 1.19 17.87 4.40
N GLN A 96 0.49 18.89 4.89
CA GLN A 96 -0.63 19.51 4.16
C GLN A 96 -0.19 20.02 2.77
N LYS A 97 1.00 20.60 2.67
CA LYS A 97 1.54 21.10 1.40
C LYS A 97 1.78 19.96 0.40
N GLU A 98 2.42 18.88 0.82
CA GLU A 98 2.65 17.71 -0.05
C GLU A 98 1.34 17.05 -0.49
N LEU A 99 0.34 16.98 0.40
CA LEU A 99 -0.99 16.49 0.02
C LEU A 99 -1.71 17.40 -0.96
N SER A 100 -1.58 18.71 -0.83
CA SER A 100 -2.11 19.69 -1.80
C SER A 100 -1.48 19.47 -3.19
N GLU A 101 -0.17 19.25 -3.27
CA GLU A 101 0.51 18.92 -4.52
C GLU A 101 -0.01 17.61 -5.15
N ILE A 102 -0.24 16.57 -4.32
CA ILE A 102 -0.83 15.31 -4.76
C ILE A 102 -2.26 15.51 -5.27
N ILE A 103 -3.07 16.32 -4.57
CA ILE A 103 -4.44 16.66 -4.98
C ILE A 103 -4.43 17.35 -6.35
N ASN A 104 -3.60 18.35 -6.54
CA ASN A 104 -3.49 19.09 -7.80
C ASN A 104 -3.06 18.18 -8.96
N ARG A 105 -2.06 17.31 -8.74
CA ARG A 105 -1.66 16.31 -9.73
C ARG A 105 -2.81 15.37 -10.09
N SER A 106 -3.54 14.87 -9.09
CA SER A 106 -4.66 13.96 -9.28
C SER A 106 -5.84 14.63 -9.95
N ALA A 107 -6.10 15.90 -9.66
CA ALA A 107 -7.13 16.71 -10.29
C ALA A 107 -6.86 16.89 -11.80
N ASN A 108 -5.61 17.12 -12.17
CA ASN A 108 -5.20 17.18 -13.58
C ASN A 108 -5.47 15.85 -14.31
N ILE A 109 -5.20 14.71 -13.68
CA ILE A 109 -5.49 13.38 -14.25
C ILE A 109 -7.01 13.18 -14.39
N LEU A 110 -7.80 13.73 -13.48
CA LEU A 110 -9.27 13.65 -13.49
C LEU A 110 -9.92 14.71 -14.39
N ASN A 111 -9.12 15.57 -15.05
CA ASN A 111 -9.57 16.67 -15.90
C ASN A 111 -10.54 17.63 -15.18
N ILE A 112 -10.24 17.97 -13.93
CA ILE A 112 -10.96 18.97 -13.16
C ILE A 112 -10.00 20.01 -12.59
N GLN A 113 -10.43 21.28 -12.58
CA GLN A 113 -9.67 22.35 -11.94
C GLN A 113 -9.97 22.38 -10.44
N VAL A 114 -8.99 22.81 -9.66
CA VAL A 114 -9.11 22.97 -8.20
C VAL A 114 -8.48 24.31 -7.83
N GLU A 115 -9.19 25.11 -7.04
CA GLU A 115 -8.62 26.31 -6.43
C GLU A 115 -7.55 25.95 -5.40
N GLU A 116 -6.52 26.80 -5.26
CA GLU A 116 -5.40 26.55 -4.35
C GLU A 116 -5.87 26.36 -2.90
N ASP A 117 -6.74 27.24 -2.42
CA ASP A 117 -7.31 27.16 -1.07
C ASP A 117 -8.20 25.95 -0.89
N ALA A 118 -8.93 25.54 -1.92
CA ALA A 118 -9.73 24.29 -1.91
C ALA A 118 -8.83 23.04 -1.81
N ALA A 119 -7.70 23.04 -2.52
CA ALA A 119 -6.73 21.95 -2.43
C ALA A 119 -6.10 21.87 -1.02
N LEU A 120 -5.77 23.01 -0.41
CA LEU A 120 -5.26 23.07 0.97
C LEU A 120 -6.29 22.59 1.99
N LEU A 121 -7.56 22.98 1.85
CA LEU A 121 -8.64 22.55 2.72
C LEU A 121 -8.87 21.03 2.63
N MET A 122 -8.91 20.47 1.40
CA MET A 122 -8.99 19.02 1.21
C MET A 122 -7.79 18.29 1.80
N ALA A 123 -6.58 18.87 1.67
CA ALA A 123 -5.35 18.31 2.24
C ALA A 123 -5.40 18.28 3.76
N GLN A 124 -5.91 19.31 4.42
CA GLN A 124 -6.11 19.36 5.86
C GLN A 124 -6.99 18.21 6.37
N CYS A 125 -8.12 17.98 5.69
CA CYS A 125 -9.05 16.89 6.02
C CYS A 125 -8.58 15.49 5.57
N SER A 126 -7.35 15.36 5.05
CA SER A 126 -6.84 14.10 4.48
C SER A 126 -6.00 13.26 5.43
N ARG A 127 -5.88 13.65 6.70
CA ARG A 127 -5.22 12.89 7.77
C ARG A 127 -3.79 12.44 7.41
N GLY A 128 -3.05 13.25 6.69
CA GLY A 128 -1.66 12.95 6.29
C GLY A 128 -1.51 11.83 5.26
N THR A 129 -2.59 11.35 4.62
CA THR A 129 -2.52 10.20 3.73
C THR A 129 -3.02 10.46 2.31
N PRO A 130 -2.24 10.15 1.27
CA PRO A 130 -2.63 10.34 -0.13
C PRO A 130 -3.89 9.57 -0.53
N ARG A 131 -4.14 8.41 0.06
CA ARG A 131 -5.34 7.62 -0.19
C ARG A 131 -6.60 8.39 0.21
N VAL A 132 -6.59 9.02 1.38
CA VAL A 132 -7.72 9.84 1.86
C VAL A 132 -7.84 11.09 1.01
N ALA A 133 -6.75 11.80 0.71
CA ALA A 133 -6.74 12.97 -0.16
C ALA A 133 -7.38 12.70 -1.53
N ASN A 134 -7.00 11.61 -2.18
CA ASN A 134 -7.60 11.20 -3.45
C ASN A 134 -9.08 10.78 -3.33
N ARG A 135 -9.49 10.24 -2.19
CA ARG A 135 -10.90 9.91 -1.91
C ARG A 135 -11.72 11.19 -1.77
N VAL A 136 -11.24 12.13 -0.98
CA VAL A 136 -11.90 13.45 -0.79
C VAL A 136 -11.99 14.18 -2.12
N LEU A 137 -10.91 14.28 -2.90
CA LEU A 137 -10.90 14.91 -4.21
C LEU A 137 -11.98 14.34 -5.15
N ARG A 138 -12.10 13.02 -5.23
CA ARG A 138 -13.13 12.37 -6.07
C ARG A 138 -14.54 12.74 -5.63
N ARG A 139 -14.79 12.81 -4.33
CA ARG A 139 -16.09 13.22 -3.80
C ARG A 139 -16.38 14.69 -4.12
N MET A 140 -15.41 15.57 -3.94
CA MET A 140 -15.58 17.00 -4.26
C MET A 140 -15.78 17.23 -5.77
N ARG A 141 -15.14 16.43 -6.62
CA ARG A 141 -15.40 16.43 -8.06
C ARG A 141 -16.88 16.07 -8.34
N ASP A 142 -17.39 15.03 -7.69
CA ASP A 142 -18.78 14.61 -7.91
C ASP A 142 -19.75 15.73 -7.48
N PHE A 143 -19.48 16.45 -6.37
CA PHE A 143 -20.26 17.62 -5.96
C PHE A 143 -20.15 18.78 -6.97
N ALA A 144 -18.95 19.06 -7.48
CA ALA A 144 -18.75 20.08 -8.50
C ALA A 144 -19.56 19.78 -9.78
N GLN A 145 -19.54 18.52 -10.23
CA GLN A 145 -20.28 18.08 -11.41
C GLN A 145 -21.80 18.20 -11.22
N VAL A 146 -22.31 17.83 -10.05
CA VAL A 146 -23.75 18.00 -9.73
C VAL A 146 -24.15 19.48 -9.71
N ALA A 147 -23.24 20.35 -9.26
CA ALA A 147 -23.42 21.80 -9.29
C ALA A 147 -23.21 22.43 -10.68
N GLY A 148 -22.91 21.63 -11.71
CA GLY A 148 -22.64 22.11 -13.07
C GLY A 148 -21.33 22.89 -13.22
N LYS A 149 -20.37 22.70 -12.32
CA LYS A 149 -19.08 23.40 -12.30
C LYS A 149 -17.94 22.47 -12.71
N ASN A 150 -16.97 23.00 -13.46
CA ASN A 150 -15.73 22.30 -13.85
C ASN A 150 -14.55 22.62 -12.93
N ILE A 151 -14.80 23.33 -11.84
CA ILE A 151 -13.81 23.75 -10.86
C ILE A 151 -14.30 23.41 -9.46
N ILE A 152 -13.41 22.89 -8.63
CA ILE A 152 -13.65 22.68 -7.21
C ILE A 152 -13.21 23.96 -6.47
N THR A 153 -14.18 24.66 -5.90
CA THR A 153 -13.97 25.86 -5.08
C THR A 153 -14.02 25.53 -3.60
N VAL A 154 -13.59 26.43 -2.75
CA VAL A 154 -13.69 26.30 -1.28
C VAL A 154 -15.13 26.01 -0.84
N ASP A 155 -16.10 26.73 -1.41
CA ASP A 155 -17.54 26.54 -1.08
C ASP A 155 -18.01 25.12 -1.37
N ILE A 156 -17.57 24.52 -2.49
CA ILE A 156 -17.89 23.13 -2.84
C ILE A 156 -17.29 22.16 -1.85
N VAL A 157 -16.05 22.42 -1.41
CA VAL A 157 -15.39 21.58 -0.41
C VAL A 157 -16.11 21.67 0.92
N ASP A 158 -16.43 22.87 1.40
CA ASP A 158 -17.13 23.08 2.66
C ASP A 158 -18.52 22.43 2.67
N GLU A 159 -19.29 22.62 1.60
CA GLU A 159 -20.61 21.98 1.46
C GLU A 159 -20.48 20.46 1.39
N GLY A 160 -19.50 19.96 0.63
CA GLY A 160 -19.24 18.53 0.47
C GLY A 160 -18.81 17.87 1.78
N LEU A 161 -17.90 18.48 2.54
CA LEU A 161 -17.46 17.98 3.84
C LEU A 161 -18.62 17.91 4.84
N LYS A 162 -19.48 18.95 4.88
CA LYS A 162 -20.68 18.95 5.73
C LYS A 162 -21.65 17.83 5.34
N LYS A 163 -21.91 17.63 4.07
CA LYS A 163 -22.81 16.56 3.57
C LYS A 163 -22.25 15.15 3.82
N LEU A 164 -20.93 15.01 3.84
CA LEU A 164 -20.23 13.75 4.14
C LEU A 164 -20.01 13.54 5.64
N GLU A 165 -20.44 14.48 6.48
CA GLU A 165 -20.22 14.47 7.94
C GLU A 165 -18.73 14.31 8.32
N ILE A 166 -17.84 14.87 7.49
CA ILE A 166 -16.40 14.91 7.73
C ILE A 166 -16.08 16.19 8.49
N ASP A 167 -15.39 16.07 9.62
CA ASP A 167 -14.98 17.23 10.42
C ASP A 167 -13.66 17.85 9.93
N GLU A 168 -13.23 18.93 10.57
CA GLU A 168 -11.99 19.66 10.25
C GLU A 168 -10.73 18.80 10.40
N MET A 169 -10.78 17.71 11.17
CA MET A 169 -9.71 16.74 11.34
C MET A 169 -9.77 15.60 10.31
N GLY A 170 -10.77 15.59 9.42
CA GLY A 170 -10.98 14.55 8.43
C GLY A 170 -11.57 13.26 9.00
N LEU A 171 -12.20 13.32 10.19
CA LEU A 171 -12.87 12.17 10.80
C LEU A 171 -14.31 12.07 10.29
N GLU A 172 -14.69 10.88 9.84
CA GLU A 172 -16.06 10.53 9.51
C GLU A 172 -16.85 10.15 10.80
N LYS A 173 -18.17 10.12 10.71
CA LYS A 173 -19.03 9.78 11.84
C LYS A 173 -18.62 8.46 12.53
N TYR A 174 -18.28 7.44 11.74
CA TYR A 174 -17.85 6.14 12.24
C TYR A 174 -16.45 6.11 12.86
N ASP A 175 -15.62 7.12 12.60
CA ASP A 175 -14.30 7.25 13.21
C ASP A 175 -14.39 7.80 14.66
N ARG A 176 -15.59 8.28 15.06
CA ARG A 176 -15.88 8.94 16.35
C ARG A 176 -16.64 8.04 17.34
N GLU A 177 -17.12 6.89 16.92
CA GLU A 177 -17.73 5.86 17.77
C GLU A 177 -16.70 4.82 18.23
#